data_d68314339d63b8fb01bde9f287d2f579
#
_entry.id   d68314339d63b8fb01bde9f287d2f579
#
_cell.length_a   1.000
_cell.length_b   1.000
_cell.length_c   1.000
_cell.angle_alpha   90.00
_cell.angle_beta   90.00
_cell.angle_gamma   90.00
#
_symmetry.space_group_name_H-M   'P 1'
#
loop_
_entity.id
_entity.type
_entity.pdbx_description
1 polymer ?
#
loop_
_entity_poly.entity_id
_entity_poly.type
_entity_poly.pdbx_seq_one_letter_code
_entity_poly.pdbx_strand_id
1 'polypeptide(L)'
;MLIVCAAWVAGLAQETYAVEILPTQNGTVVSDKATAAQGETVTLTLSHAPSYTLEQLLVESELVGGGMSDDDPWEPAWAPAHIMVPTTKVSENIYTFVMPASKVKVTATFVLIPELRGDVNGDGDVTIADVSALIDYLLTGDPTGVNLAAANCNGDSDVSIADVSALIDFLLTGSWN
;
A
#
# COMPACT_ATOMS: atom_id res chain seq x y z
N MET A 1 16.04 -7.10 -63.87
CA MET A 1 15.66 -8.11 -62.90
C MET A 1 16.08 -7.58 -61.53
N LEU A 2 15.12 -6.91 -60.86
CA LEU A 2 15.38 -6.28 -59.57
C LEU A 2 15.12 -7.31 -58.48
N ILE A 3 16.18 -7.71 -57.75
CA ILE A 3 16.06 -8.60 -56.58
C ILE A 3 15.70 -7.72 -55.38
N VAL A 4 14.44 -7.75 -54.99
CA VAL A 4 13.99 -7.15 -53.73
C VAL A 4 14.41 -8.09 -52.60
N CYS A 5 15.47 -7.71 -51.90
CA CYS A 5 15.90 -8.40 -50.70
C CYS A 5 14.93 -7.98 -49.56
N ALA A 6 13.91 -8.81 -49.28
CA ALA A 6 13.07 -8.65 -48.13
C ALA A 6 13.92 -9.00 -46.88
N ALA A 7 14.39 -7.97 -46.16
CA ALA A 7 14.99 -8.13 -44.87
C ALA A 7 13.88 -8.57 -43.89
N TRP A 8 13.86 -9.82 -43.52
CA TRP A 8 13.12 -10.32 -42.36
C TRP A 8 13.77 -9.69 -41.12
N VAL A 9 13.15 -8.67 -40.59
CA VAL A 9 13.43 -8.24 -39.23
C VAL A 9 12.77 -9.30 -38.36
N ALA A 10 13.53 -10.32 -37.94
CA ALA A 10 13.11 -11.15 -36.81
C ALA A 10 12.92 -10.21 -35.63
N GLY A 11 11.68 -10.00 -35.19
CA GLY A 11 11.40 -9.26 -33.98
C GLY A 11 12.12 -9.96 -32.84
N LEU A 12 13.17 -9.31 -32.34
CA LEU A 12 13.81 -9.76 -31.10
C LEU A 12 12.72 -9.78 -30.03
N ALA A 13 12.47 -10.94 -29.46
CA ALA A 13 11.57 -11.03 -28.31
C ALA A 13 12.10 -10.07 -27.24
N GLN A 14 11.30 -9.08 -26.86
CA GLN A 14 11.67 -8.13 -25.84
C GLN A 14 11.85 -8.89 -24.53
N GLU A 15 13.00 -8.72 -23.90
CA GLU A 15 13.30 -9.34 -22.62
C GLU A 15 12.33 -8.81 -21.55
N THR A 16 11.73 -9.72 -20.78
CA THR A 16 10.82 -9.38 -19.70
C THR A 16 11.37 -9.86 -18.36
N TYR A 17 11.10 -9.09 -17.33
CA TYR A 17 11.59 -9.31 -15.97
C TYR A 17 10.43 -9.55 -15.03
N ALA A 18 10.63 -10.40 -14.02
CA ALA A 18 9.60 -10.77 -13.07
C ALA A 18 9.28 -9.65 -12.08
N VAL A 19 7.99 -9.53 -11.74
CA VAL A 19 7.47 -8.72 -10.62
C VAL A 19 7.09 -9.69 -9.51
N GLU A 20 7.93 -9.80 -8.49
CA GLU A 20 7.73 -10.67 -7.33
C GLU A 20 7.08 -9.88 -6.20
N ILE A 21 5.87 -10.25 -5.80
CA ILE A 21 5.18 -9.65 -4.66
C ILE A 21 5.42 -10.52 -3.44
N LEU A 22 6.04 -9.96 -2.41
CA LEU A 22 6.27 -10.67 -1.16
C LEU A 22 4.98 -10.73 -0.33
N PRO A 23 4.80 -11.82 0.46
CA PRO A 23 3.65 -11.92 1.35
C PRO A 23 3.55 -10.74 2.31
N THR A 24 2.35 -10.17 2.45
CA THR A 24 2.06 -9.08 3.37
C THR A 24 1.11 -9.53 4.45
N GLN A 25 1.15 -8.87 5.62
CA GLN A 25 0.18 -9.05 6.69
C GLN A 25 -0.74 -7.82 6.74
N ASN A 26 -2.00 -8.03 7.10
CA ASN A 26 -3.00 -6.98 7.28
C ASN A 26 -3.34 -6.20 6.00
N GLY A 27 -2.97 -6.74 4.85
CA GLY A 27 -3.27 -6.17 3.54
C GLY A 27 -2.79 -7.06 2.42
N THR A 28 -3.04 -6.63 1.19
CA THR A 28 -2.62 -7.30 -0.04
C THR A 28 -2.09 -6.31 -1.04
N VAL A 29 -1.17 -6.78 -1.88
CA VAL A 29 -0.69 -6.07 -3.06
C VAL A 29 -0.94 -6.96 -4.27
N VAL A 30 -1.49 -6.39 -5.32
CA VAL A 30 -1.71 -7.08 -6.60
C VAL A 30 -1.06 -6.26 -7.71
N SER A 31 -0.28 -6.91 -8.56
CA SER A 31 0.27 -6.32 -9.76
C SER A 31 -0.61 -6.63 -10.97
N ASP A 32 -0.77 -5.68 -11.89
CA ASP A 32 -1.44 -5.88 -13.18
C ASP A 32 -0.63 -6.82 -14.11
N LYS A 33 0.67 -7.02 -13.82
CA LYS A 33 1.59 -7.84 -14.61
C LYS A 33 2.48 -8.70 -13.72
N ALA A 34 2.61 -9.98 -14.06
CA ALA A 34 3.58 -10.88 -13.41
C ALA A 34 5.01 -10.69 -13.97
N THR A 35 5.11 -10.21 -15.21
CA THR A 35 6.37 -9.86 -15.89
C THR A 35 6.17 -8.62 -16.73
N ALA A 36 7.19 -7.79 -16.85
CA ALA A 36 7.17 -6.60 -17.70
C ALA A 36 8.53 -6.38 -18.38
N ALA A 37 8.52 -5.73 -19.54
CA ALA A 37 9.73 -5.34 -20.21
C ALA A 37 10.33 -4.07 -19.60
N GLN A 38 11.63 -3.86 -19.75
CA GLN A 38 12.28 -2.63 -19.33
C GLN A 38 11.56 -1.40 -19.90
N GLY A 39 11.30 -0.41 -19.04
CA GLY A 39 10.61 0.83 -19.40
C GLY A 39 9.09 0.73 -19.41
N GLU A 40 8.51 -0.47 -19.23
CA GLU A 40 7.07 -0.65 -19.11
C GLU A 40 6.56 -0.17 -17.75
N THR A 41 5.39 0.45 -17.74
CA THR A 41 4.71 0.81 -16.49
C THR A 41 3.97 -0.40 -15.92
N VAL A 42 4.20 -0.65 -14.65
CA VAL A 42 3.52 -1.67 -13.84
C VAL A 42 2.64 -0.97 -12.82
N THR A 43 1.41 -1.46 -12.66
CA THR A 43 0.44 -0.92 -11.72
C THR A 43 0.28 -1.88 -10.54
N LEU A 44 0.41 -1.34 -9.34
CA LEU A 44 0.18 -2.03 -8.07
C LEU A 44 -1.14 -1.54 -7.47
N THR A 45 -2.04 -2.46 -7.19
CA THR A 45 -3.28 -2.20 -6.45
C THR A 45 -3.14 -2.78 -5.06
N LEU A 46 -3.34 -1.93 -4.05
CA LEU A 46 -3.22 -2.29 -2.65
C LEU A 46 -4.62 -2.40 -2.03
N SER A 47 -4.73 -3.24 -1.01
CA SER A 47 -5.91 -3.33 -0.15
C SER A 47 -5.44 -3.62 1.26
N HIS A 48 -6.04 -3.00 2.25
CA HIS A 48 -5.71 -3.23 3.66
C HIS A 48 -6.92 -3.71 4.44
N ALA A 49 -6.67 -4.42 5.53
CA ALA A 49 -7.72 -4.81 6.45
C ALA A 49 -8.31 -3.55 7.14
N PRO A 50 -9.55 -3.61 7.65
CA PRO A 50 -10.12 -2.55 8.48
C PRO A 50 -9.15 -2.17 9.61
N SER A 51 -9.07 -0.91 9.93
CA SER A 51 -8.17 -0.35 10.95
C SER A 51 -6.66 -0.44 10.63
N TYR A 52 -6.29 -0.77 9.40
CA TYR A 52 -4.89 -0.73 8.94
C TYR A 52 -4.71 0.29 7.82
N THR A 53 -3.52 0.84 7.73
CA THR A 53 -3.11 1.74 6.64
C THR A 53 -1.76 1.32 6.09
N LEU A 54 -1.46 1.72 4.87
CA LEU A 54 -0.14 1.51 4.28
C LEU A 54 0.89 2.41 4.99
N GLU A 55 1.87 1.81 5.64
CA GLU A 55 3.02 2.52 6.20
C GLU A 55 4.12 2.69 5.15
N GLN A 56 4.43 1.62 4.43
CA GLN A 56 5.53 1.62 3.47
C GLN A 56 5.25 0.72 2.27
N LEU A 57 5.59 1.19 1.08
CA LEU A 57 5.65 0.42 -0.15
C LEU A 57 7.06 0.53 -0.74
N LEU A 58 7.74 -0.59 -0.88
CA LEU A 58 9.08 -0.69 -1.45
C LEU A 58 9.03 -1.52 -2.73
N VAL A 59 9.67 -1.02 -3.77
CA VAL A 59 9.99 -1.78 -4.99
C VAL A 59 11.50 -1.79 -5.12
N GLU A 60 12.09 -2.97 -5.03
CA GLU A 60 13.53 -3.15 -5.06
C GLU A 60 13.92 -3.96 -6.29
N SER A 61 14.87 -3.48 -7.06
CA SER A 61 15.47 -4.22 -8.18
C SER A 61 16.75 -4.91 -7.72
N GLU A 62 16.97 -6.13 -8.17
CA GLU A 62 18.27 -6.76 -8.02
C GLU A 62 19.27 -6.10 -8.98
N LEU A 63 20.48 -5.83 -8.47
CA LEU A 63 21.57 -5.43 -9.35
C LEU A 63 21.91 -6.60 -10.26
N VAL A 64 21.64 -6.46 -11.57
CA VAL A 64 22.14 -7.40 -12.56
C VAL A 64 23.62 -7.12 -12.73
N GLY A 65 24.42 -7.91 -12.00
CA GLY A 65 25.82 -8.16 -12.23
C GLY A 65 26.72 -6.96 -12.56
N GLY A 66 27.30 -6.35 -11.56
CA GLY A 66 28.73 -6.16 -11.63
C GLY A 66 29.32 -7.55 -11.34
N GLY A 67 29.82 -8.25 -12.37
CA GLY A 67 30.50 -9.51 -12.15
C GLY A 67 31.57 -9.27 -11.09
N MET A 68 31.49 -9.98 -9.95
CA MET A 68 32.63 -10.13 -9.09
C MET A 68 33.72 -10.73 -9.96
N SER A 69 34.70 -9.95 -10.31
CA SER A 69 35.97 -10.46 -10.73
C SER A 69 36.53 -11.12 -9.48
N ASP A 70 36.64 -12.44 -9.49
CA ASP A 70 37.25 -13.22 -8.38
C ASP A 70 38.71 -12.76 -8.11
N ASP A 71 39.21 -11.77 -8.83
CA ASP A 71 40.57 -11.27 -8.83
C ASP A 71 40.77 -9.89 -8.19
N ASP A 72 39.72 -9.20 -7.66
CA ASP A 72 39.88 -7.92 -6.96
C ASP A 72 39.62 -8.03 -5.45
N PRO A 73 40.69 -8.16 -4.61
CA PRO A 73 40.56 -8.26 -3.16
C PRO A 73 40.16 -6.96 -2.45
N TRP A 74 39.89 -5.87 -3.20
CA TRP A 74 39.60 -4.55 -2.64
C TRP A 74 38.15 -4.08 -2.86
N GLU A 75 37.27 -4.88 -3.49
CA GLU A 75 35.86 -4.51 -3.54
C GLU A 75 35.23 -4.69 -2.15
N PRO A 76 34.67 -3.61 -1.58
CA PRO A 76 34.04 -3.70 -0.28
C PRO A 76 32.75 -4.54 -0.37
N ALA A 77 32.63 -5.55 0.48
CA ALA A 77 31.51 -6.48 0.59
C ALA A 77 30.15 -5.82 0.98
N TRP A 78 30.02 -4.48 0.91
CA TRP A 78 28.85 -3.71 1.31
C TRP A 78 28.11 -3.01 0.18
N ALA A 79 28.44 -3.32 -1.08
CA ALA A 79 27.64 -2.79 -2.20
C ALA A 79 26.17 -3.22 -2.03
N PRO A 80 25.20 -2.31 -2.04
CA PRO A 80 23.81 -2.68 -1.89
C PRO A 80 23.41 -3.59 -3.04
N ALA A 81 23.00 -4.81 -2.71
CA ALA A 81 22.53 -5.79 -3.70
C ALA A 81 21.19 -5.39 -4.36
N HIS A 82 20.57 -4.30 -3.91
CA HIS A 82 19.27 -3.84 -4.36
C HIS A 82 19.25 -2.33 -4.58
N ILE A 83 18.58 -1.91 -5.65
CA ILE A 83 18.30 -0.49 -5.94
C ILE A 83 16.80 -0.24 -5.75
N MET A 84 16.48 0.82 -5.02
CA MET A 84 15.10 1.27 -4.87
C MET A 84 14.56 1.80 -6.19
N VAL A 85 13.45 1.22 -6.64
CA VAL A 85 12.72 1.68 -7.82
C VAL A 85 11.66 2.68 -7.35
N PRO A 86 11.67 3.92 -7.85
CA PRO A 86 10.72 4.94 -7.41
C PRO A 86 9.29 4.55 -7.81
N THR A 87 8.37 4.70 -6.88
CA THR A 87 6.94 4.50 -7.10
C THR A 87 6.22 5.84 -7.18
N THR A 88 5.16 5.91 -7.97
CA THR A 88 4.28 7.08 -8.08
C THR A 88 2.88 6.70 -7.59
N LYS A 89 2.37 7.44 -6.60
CA LYS A 89 0.98 7.29 -6.14
C LYS A 89 0.02 7.91 -7.17
N VAL A 90 -0.88 7.11 -7.72
CA VAL A 90 -1.89 7.52 -8.71
C VAL A 90 -3.21 7.84 -8.03
N SER A 91 -3.60 7.02 -7.05
CA SER A 91 -4.77 7.22 -6.20
C SER A 91 -4.50 6.61 -4.82
N GLU A 92 -5.49 6.61 -3.94
CA GLU A 92 -5.32 6.16 -2.55
C GLU A 92 -4.66 4.79 -2.45
N ASN A 93 -5.11 3.83 -3.25
CA ASN A 93 -4.66 2.44 -3.23
C ASN A 93 -3.96 1.98 -4.51
N ILE A 94 -3.61 2.91 -5.41
CA ILE A 94 -2.98 2.60 -6.70
C ILE A 94 -1.64 3.31 -6.82
N TYR A 95 -0.61 2.52 -7.08
CA TYR A 95 0.76 2.96 -7.29
C TYR A 95 1.27 2.43 -8.63
N THR A 96 2.18 3.15 -9.25
CA THR A 96 2.85 2.70 -10.46
C THR A 96 4.35 2.84 -10.30
N PHE A 97 5.08 2.01 -11.04
CA PHE A 97 6.53 2.16 -11.23
C PHE A 97 6.92 1.79 -12.65
N VAL A 98 8.10 2.21 -13.07
CA VAL A 98 8.69 1.85 -14.37
C VAL A 98 9.62 0.67 -14.18
N MET A 99 9.41 -0.40 -14.96
CA MET A 99 10.18 -1.64 -14.86
C MET A 99 11.64 -1.41 -15.21
N PRO A 100 12.60 -1.73 -14.32
CA PRO A 100 14.03 -1.70 -14.63
C PRO A 100 14.43 -2.88 -15.52
N ALA A 101 15.71 -2.92 -15.94
CA ALA A 101 16.28 -4.06 -16.68
C ALA A 101 16.68 -5.22 -15.74
N SER A 102 15.83 -5.53 -14.75
CA SER A 102 16.03 -6.62 -13.78
C SER A 102 14.70 -6.99 -13.13
N LYS A 103 14.65 -8.17 -12.50
CA LYS A 103 13.51 -8.52 -11.66
C LYS A 103 13.37 -7.57 -10.48
N VAL A 104 12.15 -7.37 -10.03
CA VAL A 104 11.83 -6.54 -8.88
C VAL A 104 11.13 -7.35 -7.79
N LYS A 105 11.37 -6.96 -6.54
CA LYS A 105 10.63 -7.40 -5.36
C LYS A 105 9.78 -6.25 -4.85
N VAL A 106 8.52 -6.53 -4.59
CA VAL A 106 7.57 -5.57 -4.03
C VAL A 106 7.25 -5.98 -2.60
N THR A 107 7.50 -5.09 -1.66
CA THR A 107 7.19 -5.27 -0.24
C THR A 107 6.26 -4.15 0.20
N ALA A 108 5.18 -4.49 0.91
CA ALA A 108 4.31 -3.52 1.54
C ALA A 108 4.17 -3.83 3.02
N THR A 109 4.23 -2.81 3.86
CA THR A 109 4.00 -2.90 5.29
C THR A 109 2.73 -2.13 5.63
N PHE A 110 1.81 -2.80 6.30
CA PHE A 110 0.57 -2.21 6.80
C PHE A 110 0.63 -2.15 8.31
N VAL A 111 0.31 -0.99 8.88
CA VAL A 111 0.29 -0.77 10.33
C VAL A 111 -1.11 -0.48 10.79
N LEU A 112 -1.38 -0.83 12.05
CA LEU A 112 -2.64 -0.47 12.69
C LEU A 112 -2.74 1.05 12.73
N ILE A 113 -3.86 1.60 12.26
CA ILE A 113 -4.19 3.00 12.45
C ILE A 113 -4.29 3.21 13.97
N PRO A 114 -3.53 4.15 14.57
CA PRO A 114 -3.71 4.46 15.98
C PRO A 114 -5.19 4.80 16.20
N GLU A 115 -5.79 4.20 17.25
CA GLU A 115 -7.18 4.47 17.57
C GLU A 115 -7.41 5.98 17.65
N LEU A 116 -8.12 6.51 16.68
CA LEU A 116 -8.53 7.89 16.68
C LEU A 116 -9.85 7.96 17.45
N ARG A 117 -9.82 8.54 18.65
CA ARG A 117 -11.04 8.72 19.48
C ARG A 117 -12.10 9.43 18.64
N GLY A 118 -13.26 8.79 18.48
CA GLY A 118 -14.35 9.29 17.65
C GLY A 118 -14.42 8.75 16.23
N ASP A 119 -13.38 8.06 15.73
CA ASP A 119 -13.39 7.36 14.44
C ASP A 119 -14.11 6.01 14.58
N VAL A 120 -15.43 6.08 14.66
CA VAL A 120 -16.30 4.94 14.95
C VAL A 120 -16.39 3.98 13.78
N ASN A 121 -16.37 4.49 12.55
CA ASN A 121 -16.46 3.69 11.33
C ASN A 121 -15.10 3.16 10.86
N GLY A 122 -13.98 3.64 11.44
CA GLY A 122 -12.62 3.20 11.14
C GLY A 122 -12.10 3.66 9.77
N ASP A 123 -12.60 4.79 9.24
CA ASP A 123 -12.16 5.33 7.96
C ASP A 123 -10.93 6.26 8.06
N GLY A 124 -10.51 6.61 9.28
CA GLY A 124 -9.34 7.43 9.58
C GLY A 124 -9.66 8.91 9.81
N ASP A 125 -10.92 9.31 9.64
CA ASP A 125 -11.38 10.68 9.88
C ASP A 125 -12.47 10.68 10.96
N VAL A 126 -12.57 11.76 11.74
CA VAL A 126 -13.68 11.94 12.70
C VAL A 126 -14.69 12.91 12.11
N THR A 127 -15.84 12.39 11.69
CA THR A 127 -16.86 13.11 10.92
C THR A 127 -18.28 12.83 11.41
N ILE A 128 -19.27 13.41 10.75
CA ILE A 128 -20.69 13.09 11.01
C ILE A 128 -21.06 11.64 10.65
N ALA A 129 -20.25 10.97 9.80
CA ALA A 129 -20.47 9.57 9.49
C ALA A 129 -20.27 8.67 10.71
N ASP A 130 -19.32 9.04 11.60
CA ASP A 130 -19.06 8.33 12.84
C ASP A 130 -20.20 8.47 13.85
N VAL A 131 -20.82 9.64 13.90
CA VAL A 131 -22.04 9.85 14.71
C VAL A 131 -23.14 8.92 14.23
N SER A 132 -23.31 8.77 12.91
CA SER A 132 -24.32 7.87 12.34
C SER A 132 -23.99 6.41 12.65
N ALA A 133 -22.73 5.99 12.49
CA ALA A 133 -22.30 4.63 12.82
C ALA A 133 -22.49 4.29 14.30
N LEU A 134 -22.18 5.24 15.20
CA LEU A 134 -22.39 5.09 16.65
C LEU A 134 -23.88 4.96 17.00
N ILE A 135 -24.73 5.79 16.42
CA ILE A 135 -26.19 5.71 16.62
C ILE A 135 -26.73 4.38 16.11
N ASP A 136 -26.33 3.94 14.93
CA ASP A 136 -26.75 2.66 14.36
C ASP A 136 -26.35 1.48 15.26
N TYR A 137 -25.12 1.51 15.76
CA TYR A 137 -24.67 0.52 16.76
C TYR A 137 -25.54 0.53 18.02
N LEU A 138 -25.81 1.68 18.60
CA LEU A 138 -26.63 1.80 19.82
C LEU A 138 -28.07 1.33 19.62
N LEU A 139 -28.60 1.46 18.40
CA LEU A 139 -29.95 1.02 18.07
C LEU A 139 -30.04 -0.48 17.76
N THR A 140 -29.03 -1.04 17.13
CA THR A 140 -29.07 -2.43 16.64
C THR A 140 -28.32 -3.41 17.53
N GLY A 141 -27.31 -2.95 18.26
CA GLY A 141 -26.33 -3.77 18.98
C GLY A 141 -25.37 -4.53 18.07
N ASP A 142 -25.36 -4.24 16.76
CA ASP A 142 -24.48 -4.89 15.79
C ASP A 142 -23.12 -4.16 15.73
N PRO A 143 -22.02 -4.79 16.16
CA PRO A 143 -20.69 -4.18 16.13
C PRO A 143 -20.00 -4.26 14.77
N THR A 144 -20.67 -4.78 13.73
CA THR A 144 -20.09 -4.95 12.40
C THR A 144 -19.71 -3.60 11.82
N GLY A 145 -18.39 -3.40 11.52
CA GLY A 145 -17.88 -2.15 10.98
C GLY A 145 -17.79 -1.01 11.99
N VAL A 146 -17.87 -1.31 13.30
CA VAL A 146 -17.76 -0.32 14.38
C VAL A 146 -16.49 -0.55 15.18
N ASN A 147 -15.67 0.48 15.34
CA ASN A 147 -14.53 0.50 16.24
C ASN A 147 -15.02 0.90 17.65
N LEU A 148 -15.32 -0.10 18.50
CA LEU A 148 -15.86 0.14 19.84
C LEU A 148 -14.88 0.88 20.76
N ALA A 149 -13.58 0.76 20.55
CA ALA A 149 -12.59 1.49 21.33
C ALA A 149 -12.59 2.99 20.99
N ALA A 150 -12.71 3.32 19.70
CA ALA A 150 -12.87 4.70 19.23
C ALA A 150 -14.25 5.28 19.57
N ALA A 151 -15.27 4.43 19.69
CA ALA A 151 -16.64 4.82 19.99
C ALA A 151 -16.85 5.32 21.42
N ASN A 152 -15.97 4.94 22.37
CA ASN A 152 -15.98 5.50 23.73
C ASN A 152 -15.42 6.95 23.69
N CYS A 153 -16.28 7.87 23.32
CA CYS A 153 -15.91 9.27 23.05
C CYS A 153 -15.84 10.13 24.30
N ASN A 154 -16.45 9.73 25.42
CA ASN A 154 -16.38 10.47 26.67
C ASN A 154 -15.29 9.96 27.62
N GLY A 155 -14.72 8.75 27.32
CA GLY A 155 -13.65 8.14 28.11
C GLY A 155 -14.12 7.47 29.41
N ASP A 156 -15.42 7.18 29.55
CA ASP A 156 -15.92 6.32 30.61
C ASP A 156 -15.68 4.83 30.27
N SER A 157 -16.40 3.87 30.76
CA SER A 157 -16.16 2.45 30.44
C SER A 157 -17.17 1.87 29.45
N ASP A 158 -18.18 2.63 29.07
CA ASP A 158 -19.32 2.14 28.31
C ASP A 158 -19.52 2.92 27.02
N VAL A 159 -19.97 2.26 25.95
CA VAL A 159 -20.39 2.93 24.73
C VAL A 159 -21.89 3.20 24.81
N SER A 160 -22.28 4.46 24.85
CA SER A 160 -23.63 4.91 25.15
C SER A 160 -24.04 6.18 24.40
N ILE A 161 -25.24 6.69 24.66
CA ILE A 161 -25.70 7.97 24.09
C ILE A 161 -24.84 9.17 24.55
N ALA A 162 -24.14 9.05 25.67
CA ALA A 162 -23.23 10.07 26.18
C ALA A 162 -22.04 10.25 25.20
N ASP A 163 -21.59 9.16 24.55
CA ASP A 163 -20.52 9.19 23.56
C ASP A 163 -20.95 9.90 22.28
N VAL A 164 -22.20 9.70 21.85
CA VAL A 164 -22.79 10.46 20.74
C VAL A 164 -22.73 11.95 21.03
N SER A 165 -23.07 12.36 22.26
CA SER A 165 -23.03 13.77 22.65
C SER A 165 -21.59 14.31 22.67
N ALA A 166 -20.64 13.55 23.22
CA ALA A 166 -19.23 13.91 23.25
C ALA A 166 -18.64 14.05 21.84
N LEU A 167 -19.01 13.13 20.93
CA LEU A 167 -18.57 13.17 19.53
C LEU A 167 -19.15 14.37 18.79
N ILE A 168 -20.41 14.71 18.99
CA ILE A 168 -21.03 15.91 18.43
C ILE A 168 -20.35 17.16 18.96
N ASP A 169 -20.08 17.24 20.26
CA ASP A 169 -19.38 18.37 20.87
C ASP A 169 -17.98 18.55 20.27
N PHE A 170 -17.26 17.46 20.07
CA PHE A 170 -15.95 17.48 19.37
C PHE A 170 -16.07 18.03 17.96
N LEU A 171 -17.03 17.56 17.17
CA LEU A 171 -17.24 18.01 15.80
C LEU A 171 -17.59 19.52 15.72
N LEU A 172 -18.23 20.04 16.75
CA LEU A 172 -18.60 21.47 16.83
C LEU A 172 -17.45 22.36 17.35
N THR A 173 -16.63 21.84 18.27
CA THR A 173 -15.63 22.65 19.00
C THR A 173 -14.19 22.36 18.59
N GLY A 174 -13.92 21.19 18.00
CA GLY A 174 -12.58 20.69 17.67
C GLY A 174 -11.80 20.21 18.90
N SER A 175 -12.44 20.05 20.06
CA SER A 175 -11.78 19.58 21.29
C SER A 175 -12.64 18.61 22.07
N TRP A 176 -11.98 17.61 22.68
CA TRP A 176 -12.62 16.68 23.62
C TRP A 176 -12.72 17.34 25.00
N ASN A 177 -13.89 17.31 25.60
CA ASN A 177 -14.16 17.75 26.99
C ASN A 177 -13.94 16.61 27.98
#